data_8ab412ed879310f266b70cccdc1d1628
#
_entry.id   8ab412ed879310f266b70cccdc1d1628
#
_cell.length_a   1.000
_cell.length_b   1.000
_cell.length_c   1.000
_cell.angle_alpha   90.00
_cell.angle_beta   90.00
_cell.angle_gamma   90.00
#
_symmetry.space_group_name_H-M   'P 1'
#
loop_
_entity.id
_entity.type
_entity.pdbx_description
1 polymer ?
#
loop_
_entity_poly.entity_id
_entity_poly.type
_entity_poly.pdbx_seq_one_letter_code
_entity_poly.pdbx_strand_id
1 'polypeptide(L)'
;TYGDNNQAGKEMGTITLSPKSGNKNFTGTKTQKFDIKGIDLTGTLKVYGSNKKELKPTNGIINWNTYHFYYNGSECKFADEAFLPNPVAAKEGTDYEIKYINNVDAGYGYAVVVAKGNYESNVNKDLYFTDESGTKHVVATIRNGKFNDGESKVLNNVVDAIGFEIRASVFTAKNITVSNGVYATGLPVTPKVTVTVAGKTLVEGVDYKLNIRPQDSDKGFTYPASVINATNGKVFYVDVDPMGGYEFDDVDGSNTFAWGIDKFDFAAADITASGDTVTVKNGNMVVDPSDYTVTRDKKAGTVTVAAKEGSKNYTGSQTVKTDNVSIQAPVISSVNVVGNKATVVLSGESNGASGYDYVISKANDYTSNRAAITKNQVKTTGDFNYVQQGTYYAYCHAWTRNAEGKKIFSGWSNIYPFSVSAITPAQPVITSVKAKGSTVT
;
A
#
# COMPACT_ATOMS: atom_id res chain seq x y z
N THR A 1 16.34 -54.79 11.42
CA THR A 1 16.97 -53.46 11.40
C THR A 1 15.93 -52.39 11.52
N TYR A 2 16.27 -51.28 12.12
CA TYR A 2 15.46 -50.07 12.12
C TYR A 2 15.97 -49.16 11.00
N GLY A 3 15.05 -48.41 10.40
CA GLY A 3 15.43 -47.33 9.47
C GLY A 3 15.90 -46.08 10.23
N ASP A 4 16.07 -44.98 9.50
CA ASP A 4 16.42 -43.66 10.05
C ASP A 4 15.21 -43.06 10.79
N ASN A 5 14.86 -43.63 11.93
CA ASN A 5 13.66 -43.33 12.73
C ASN A 5 13.89 -42.06 13.59
N ASN A 6 14.23 -40.94 12.93
CA ASN A 6 14.61 -39.68 13.60
C ASN A 6 13.65 -38.51 13.29
N GLN A 7 12.58 -38.77 12.54
CA GLN A 7 11.58 -37.77 12.20
C GLN A 7 10.22 -38.15 12.81
N ALA A 8 9.60 -37.22 13.52
CA ALA A 8 8.24 -37.40 14.01
C ALA A 8 7.21 -37.34 12.88
N GLY A 9 6.15 -38.12 13.01
CA GLY A 9 5.06 -38.15 12.05
C GLY A 9 4.43 -39.52 11.87
N LYS A 10 3.31 -39.51 11.14
CA LYS A 10 2.58 -40.76 10.84
C LYS A 10 3.38 -41.60 9.86
N GLU A 11 3.53 -42.89 10.17
CA GLU A 11 4.26 -43.86 9.35
C GLU A 11 5.72 -43.49 9.02
N MET A 12 6.34 -42.60 9.79
CA MET A 12 7.73 -42.17 9.57
C MET A 12 8.75 -43.17 10.07
N GLY A 13 8.40 -43.98 11.09
CA GLY A 13 9.26 -45.04 11.58
C GLY A 13 9.17 -46.29 10.70
N THR A 14 10.29 -47.00 10.53
CA THR A 14 10.32 -48.28 9.84
C THR A 14 11.10 -49.33 10.64
N ILE A 15 10.59 -50.55 10.64
CA ILE A 15 11.31 -51.71 11.13
C ILE A 15 11.30 -52.78 10.04
N THR A 16 12.45 -53.30 9.70
CA THR A 16 12.61 -54.39 8.72
C THR A 16 13.10 -55.65 9.43
N LEU A 17 12.31 -56.70 9.31
CA LEU A 17 12.63 -58.04 9.74
C LEU A 17 13.22 -58.83 8.59
N SER A 18 14.36 -59.45 8.81
CA SER A 18 15.02 -60.33 7.87
C SER A 18 15.52 -61.60 8.60
N PRO A 19 15.52 -62.75 8.00
CA PRO A 19 16.18 -63.92 8.58
C PRO A 19 17.66 -63.63 8.82
N LYS A 20 18.22 -64.25 9.89
CA LYS A 20 19.68 -64.19 10.08
C LYS A 20 20.38 -64.91 8.91
N SER A 21 21.57 -64.38 8.57
CA SER A 21 22.43 -64.99 7.56
C SER A 21 22.63 -66.48 7.85
N GLY A 22 22.45 -67.36 6.84
CA GLY A 22 22.57 -68.80 6.97
C GLY A 22 21.31 -69.52 7.48
N ASN A 23 20.19 -68.80 7.72
CA ASN A 23 18.92 -69.46 8.08
C ASN A 23 18.35 -70.24 6.92
N LYS A 24 18.07 -71.55 7.15
CA LYS A 24 17.54 -72.46 6.09
C LYS A 24 16.01 -72.58 6.10
N ASN A 25 15.33 -72.05 7.13
CA ASN A 25 13.91 -72.27 7.37
C ASN A 25 13.04 -71.06 6.99
N PHE A 26 13.64 -69.87 6.92
CA PHE A 26 12.93 -68.67 6.63
C PHE A 26 13.62 -67.86 5.52
N THR A 27 12.84 -67.25 4.63
CA THR A 27 13.32 -66.43 3.53
C THR A 27 12.51 -65.13 3.44
N GLY A 28 13.05 -64.13 2.74
CA GLY A 28 12.42 -62.86 2.49
C GLY A 28 12.57 -61.84 3.63
N THR A 29 12.08 -60.66 3.38
CA THR A 29 12.07 -59.56 4.33
C THR A 29 10.67 -58.95 4.45
N LYS A 30 10.31 -58.43 5.60
CA LYS A 30 9.07 -57.68 5.79
C LYS A 30 9.38 -56.39 6.48
N THR A 31 8.94 -55.26 5.88
CA THR A 31 9.05 -53.95 6.47
C THR A 31 7.68 -53.54 7.01
N GLN A 32 7.65 -53.04 8.22
CA GLN A 32 6.47 -52.47 8.87
C GLN A 32 6.79 -50.98 9.19
N LYS A 33 5.81 -50.12 8.89
CA LYS A 33 5.84 -48.74 9.28
C LYS A 33 5.13 -48.53 10.63
N PHE A 34 5.54 -47.52 11.35
CA PHE A 34 4.92 -47.12 12.61
C PHE A 34 5.04 -45.59 12.77
N ASP A 35 4.15 -45.05 13.60
CA ASP A 35 4.14 -43.61 13.87
C ASP A 35 5.26 -43.29 14.89
N ILE A 36 5.96 -42.18 14.62
CA ILE A 36 6.91 -41.61 15.58
C ILE A 36 6.24 -40.38 16.19
N LYS A 37 5.97 -40.46 17.50
CA LYS A 37 5.35 -39.37 18.22
C LYS A 37 6.34 -38.21 18.36
N GLY A 38 5.86 -36.97 18.15
CA GLY A 38 6.63 -35.77 18.38
C GLY A 38 6.97 -35.56 19.87
N ILE A 39 7.97 -34.78 20.13
CA ILE A 39 8.33 -34.31 21.47
C ILE A 39 7.39 -33.16 21.81
N ASP A 40 6.71 -33.25 22.94
CA ASP A 40 5.84 -32.17 23.39
C ASP A 40 6.66 -30.94 23.76
N LEU A 41 6.41 -29.84 23.07
CA LEU A 41 7.06 -28.56 23.32
C LEU A 41 6.16 -27.67 24.13
N THR A 42 6.68 -27.19 25.26
CA THR A 42 6.04 -26.16 26.08
C THR A 42 6.98 -24.98 26.28
N GLY A 43 6.50 -23.89 26.84
CA GLY A 43 7.36 -22.74 27.12
C GLY A 43 6.57 -21.46 27.34
N THR A 44 7.28 -20.35 27.40
CA THR A 44 6.69 -19.00 27.59
C THR A 44 7.27 -18.02 26.61
N LEU A 45 6.39 -17.38 25.87
CA LEU A 45 6.73 -16.25 25.01
C LEU A 45 6.83 -14.96 25.86
N LYS A 46 7.90 -14.23 25.68
CA LYS A 46 8.12 -12.91 26.27
C LYS A 46 8.36 -11.89 25.18
N VAL A 47 7.92 -10.66 25.39
CA VAL A 47 8.04 -9.55 24.46
C VAL A 47 8.74 -8.36 25.10
N TYR A 48 9.52 -7.63 24.31
CA TYR A 48 10.40 -6.57 24.78
C TYR A 48 10.19 -5.28 23.98
N GLY A 49 10.39 -4.16 24.66
CA GLY A 49 10.46 -2.86 24.00
C GLY A 49 11.83 -2.59 23.37
N SER A 50 11.95 -1.50 22.63
CA SER A 50 13.20 -1.05 22.01
C SER A 50 14.35 -0.84 23.00
N ASN A 51 14.04 -0.62 24.28
CA ASN A 51 14.98 -0.51 25.40
C ASN A 51 15.40 -1.87 25.98
N LYS A 52 15.01 -2.98 25.36
CA LYS A 52 15.25 -4.37 25.80
C LYS A 52 14.67 -4.73 27.18
N LYS A 53 13.73 -3.93 27.69
CA LYS A 53 12.97 -4.28 28.90
C LYS A 53 11.75 -5.10 28.52
N GLU A 54 11.47 -6.15 29.32
CA GLU A 54 10.27 -6.97 29.15
C GLU A 54 9.04 -6.07 29.30
N LEU A 55 8.19 -6.09 28.26
CA LEU A 55 6.93 -5.36 28.28
C LEU A 55 5.94 -6.03 29.21
N LYS A 56 5.13 -5.22 29.84
CA LYS A 56 3.97 -5.65 30.61
C LYS A 56 2.72 -5.04 29.98
N PRO A 57 1.59 -5.74 30.00
CA PRO A 57 0.33 -5.15 29.61
C PRO A 57 0.05 -3.88 30.41
N THR A 58 -0.47 -2.85 29.75
CA THR A 58 -0.83 -1.58 30.37
C THR A 58 -2.29 -1.27 30.16
N ASN A 59 -2.88 -0.46 31.04
CA ASN A 59 -4.25 0.01 30.86
C ASN A 59 -4.37 0.79 29.56
N GLY A 60 -5.33 0.40 28.73
CA GLY A 60 -5.66 1.08 27.49
C GLY A 60 -6.74 2.13 27.65
N ILE A 61 -7.17 2.75 26.53
CA ILE A 61 -8.24 3.75 26.51
C ILE A 61 -9.57 3.20 27.02
N ILE A 62 -9.83 1.90 26.84
CA ILE A 62 -10.97 1.20 27.42
C ILE A 62 -10.61 0.45 28.71
N ASN A 63 -9.51 0.87 29.35
CA ASN A 63 -9.04 0.38 30.65
C ASN A 63 -8.78 -1.16 30.71
N TRP A 64 -8.56 -1.78 29.58
CA TRP A 64 -8.15 -3.19 29.53
C TRP A 64 -6.63 -3.30 29.66
N ASN A 65 -6.19 -4.18 30.53
CA ASN A 65 -4.77 -4.45 30.72
C ASN A 65 -4.26 -5.34 29.58
N THR A 66 -3.75 -4.73 28.52
CA THR A 66 -3.27 -5.38 27.30
C THR A 66 -2.03 -4.71 26.72
N TYR A 67 -1.35 -5.38 25.80
CA TYR A 67 -0.41 -4.73 24.88
C TYR A 67 -1.20 -4.04 23.79
N HIS A 68 -0.76 -2.86 23.35
CA HIS A 68 -1.45 -2.14 22.31
C HIS A 68 -0.50 -1.45 21.33
N PHE A 69 -0.92 -1.38 20.11
CA PHE A 69 -0.36 -0.59 19.01
C PHE A 69 -1.42 0.38 18.47
N TYR A 70 -0.99 1.33 17.68
CA TYR A 70 -1.90 2.16 16.90
C TYR A 70 -1.79 1.78 15.43
N TYR A 71 -2.93 1.70 14.77
CA TYR A 71 -3.00 1.41 13.34
C TYR A 71 -2.18 2.42 12.53
N ASN A 72 -1.37 1.93 11.61
CA ASN A 72 -0.57 2.75 10.71
C ASN A 72 -0.51 2.22 9.28
N GLY A 73 -1.36 1.22 8.97
CA GLY A 73 -1.40 0.52 7.68
C GLY A 73 -0.24 -0.44 7.44
N SER A 74 0.57 -0.73 8.46
CA SER A 74 1.71 -1.64 8.40
C SER A 74 1.61 -2.70 9.50
N GLU A 75 2.44 -3.76 9.37
CA GLU A 75 2.51 -4.79 10.40
C GLU A 75 2.92 -4.22 11.77
N CYS A 76 2.11 -4.49 12.78
CA CYS A 76 2.41 -4.24 14.19
C CYS A 76 3.17 -5.42 14.77
N LYS A 77 4.39 -5.16 15.27
CA LYS A 77 5.24 -6.18 15.90
C LYS A 77 5.92 -5.58 17.12
N PHE A 78 6.23 -6.44 18.11
CA PHE A 78 7.09 -6.03 19.22
C PHE A 78 8.50 -5.73 18.70
N ALA A 79 9.24 -4.92 19.45
CA ALA A 79 10.60 -4.56 19.04
C ALA A 79 11.57 -5.76 19.14
N ASP A 80 11.27 -6.70 20.05
CA ASP A 80 12.00 -7.94 20.24
C ASP A 80 11.09 -8.95 20.98
N GLU A 81 11.27 -10.23 20.71
CA GLU A 81 10.58 -11.32 21.38
C GLU A 81 11.53 -12.48 21.67
N ALA A 82 11.25 -13.22 22.73
CA ALA A 82 11.99 -14.43 23.08
C ALA A 82 11.03 -15.50 23.58
N PHE A 83 11.13 -16.69 23.03
CA PHE A 83 10.48 -17.87 23.57
C PHE A 83 11.45 -18.64 24.47
N LEU A 84 11.00 -18.97 25.66
CA LEU A 84 11.73 -19.80 26.62
C LEU A 84 11.22 -21.24 26.53
N PRO A 85 11.84 -22.09 25.68
CA PRO A 85 11.32 -23.44 25.44
C PRO A 85 11.56 -24.41 26.56
N ASN A 86 10.69 -25.40 26.67
CA ASN A 86 10.90 -26.60 27.44
C ASN A 86 10.53 -27.81 26.57
N PRO A 87 11.50 -28.65 26.14
CA PRO A 87 12.91 -28.68 26.60
C PRO A 87 13.74 -27.50 26.10
N VAL A 88 14.69 -27.06 26.92
CA VAL A 88 15.58 -25.89 26.63
C VAL A 88 16.42 -26.06 25.37
N ALA A 89 16.60 -27.32 24.93
CA ALA A 89 17.39 -27.62 23.72
C ALA A 89 16.68 -27.23 22.40
N ALA A 90 15.38 -26.95 22.43
CA ALA A 90 14.63 -26.55 21.23
C ALA A 90 15.11 -25.19 20.72
N LYS A 91 15.28 -25.09 19.38
CA LYS A 91 15.88 -23.95 18.69
C LYS A 91 14.88 -23.29 17.76
N GLU A 92 14.87 -21.96 17.77
CA GLU A 92 14.11 -21.17 16.81
C GLU A 92 14.56 -21.45 15.36
N GLY A 93 13.61 -21.39 14.44
CA GLY A 93 13.81 -21.68 13.03
C GLY A 93 13.78 -23.17 12.70
N THR A 94 14.29 -24.05 13.58
CA THR A 94 14.31 -25.50 13.38
C THR A 94 13.18 -26.20 14.10
N ASP A 95 13.02 -25.96 15.40
CA ASP A 95 12.11 -26.69 16.28
C ASP A 95 10.85 -25.92 16.62
N TYR A 96 10.89 -24.60 16.47
CA TYR A 96 9.75 -23.70 16.54
C TYR A 96 9.99 -22.44 15.70
N GLU A 97 8.92 -21.69 15.49
CA GLU A 97 8.96 -20.35 14.89
C GLU A 97 7.98 -19.42 15.59
N ILE A 98 8.30 -18.12 15.61
CA ILE A 98 7.38 -17.09 16.08
C ILE A 98 6.73 -16.43 14.86
N LYS A 99 5.41 -16.37 14.87
CA LYS A 99 4.59 -15.78 13.79
C LYS A 99 3.69 -14.69 14.34
N TYR A 100 3.45 -13.68 13.53
CA TYR A 100 2.42 -12.70 13.78
C TYR A 100 1.20 -12.99 12.90
N ILE A 101 0.02 -12.84 13.46
CA ILE A 101 -1.27 -13.00 12.77
C ILE A 101 -2.20 -11.87 13.16
N ASN A 102 -3.04 -11.43 12.21
CA ASN A 102 -3.98 -10.32 12.35
C ASN A 102 -3.28 -9.03 12.85
N ASN A 103 -2.05 -8.79 12.41
CA ASN A 103 -1.19 -7.75 12.97
C ASN A 103 -1.07 -6.50 12.09
N VAL A 104 -2.03 -6.26 11.19
CA VAL A 104 -2.07 -5.09 10.31
C VAL A 104 -3.30 -4.23 10.60
N ASP A 105 -4.49 -4.83 10.57
CA ASP A 105 -5.75 -4.12 10.73
C ASP A 105 -6.08 -3.84 12.19
N ALA A 106 -6.90 -2.82 12.45
CA ALA A 106 -7.40 -2.53 13.79
C ALA A 106 -8.22 -3.72 14.33
N GLY A 107 -8.02 -4.06 15.60
CA GLY A 107 -8.59 -5.23 16.24
C GLY A 107 -7.56 -5.99 17.06
N TYR A 108 -7.74 -7.32 17.20
CA TYR A 108 -6.82 -8.15 17.95
C TYR A 108 -5.80 -8.84 17.06
N GLY A 109 -4.52 -8.60 17.34
CA GLY A 109 -3.40 -9.29 16.75
C GLY A 109 -2.73 -10.24 17.75
N TYR A 110 -1.94 -11.19 17.23
CA TYR A 110 -1.30 -12.19 18.06
C TYR A 110 0.13 -12.47 17.60
N ALA A 111 1.05 -12.58 18.56
CA ALA A 111 2.34 -13.21 18.36
C ALA A 111 2.21 -14.65 18.85
N VAL A 112 2.45 -15.63 17.98
CA VAL A 112 2.24 -17.05 18.27
C VAL A 112 3.52 -17.85 18.06
N VAL A 113 3.79 -18.81 18.96
CA VAL A 113 4.89 -19.77 18.84
C VAL A 113 4.34 -21.07 18.27
N VAL A 114 4.87 -21.52 17.17
CA VAL A 114 4.43 -22.74 16.49
C VAL A 114 5.56 -23.76 16.52
N ALA A 115 5.28 -24.96 17.08
CA ALA A 115 6.23 -26.06 17.08
C ALA A 115 6.42 -26.63 15.67
N LYS A 116 7.64 -27.05 15.35
CA LYS A 116 8.08 -27.58 14.06
C LYS A 116 8.94 -28.83 14.19
N GLY A 117 9.21 -29.47 13.05
CA GLY A 117 10.12 -30.61 12.98
C GLY A 117 9.63 -31.78 13.82
N ASN A 118 10.43 -32.18 14.78
CA ASN A 118 10.13 -33.30 15.69
C ASN A 118 9.34 -32.89 16.94
N TYR A 119 8.91 -31.63 17.01
CA TYR A 119 8.15 -31.12 18.14
C TYR A 119 6.68 -30.93 17.79
N GLU A 120 5.82 -31.18 18.77
CA GLU A 120 4.36 -30.98 18.72
C GLU A 120 3.90 -30.22 19.95
N SER A 121 2.68 -29.70 19.91
CA SER A 121 2.07 -29.03 21.07
C SER A 121 0.73 -29.64 21.42
N ASN A 122 0.55 -29.90 22.71
CA ASN A 122 -0.71 -30.32 23.33
C ASN A 122 -1.21 -29.26 24.34
N VAL A 123 -0.72 -28.01 24.23
CA VAL A 123 -1.00 -26.93 25.16
C VAL A 123 -2.49 -26.56 25.12
N ASN A 124 -3.02 -26.26 26.31
CA ASN A 124 -4.34 -25.67 26.53
C ASN A 124 -4.17 -24.33 27.25
N LYS A 125 -4.60 -23.24 26.65
CA LYS A 125 -4.45 -21.89 27.18
C LYS A 125 -5.57 -21.00 26.67
N ASP A 126 -6.10 -20.12 27.54
CA ASP A 126 -6.95 -19.01 27.16
C ASP A 126 -6.12 -17.74 27.08
N LEU A 127 -6.27 -17.01 25.98
CA LEU A 127 -5.76 -15.64 25.85
C LEU A 127 -6.91 -14.71 26.21
N TYR A 128 -6.65 -13.81 27.15
CA TYR A 128 -7.66 -12.87 27.63
C TYR A 128 -7.05 -11.51 27.91
N PHE A 129 -7.89 -10.51 27.82
CA PHE A 129 -7.63 -9.18 28.37
C PHE A 129 -8.43 -9.02 29.65
N THR A 130 -7.95 -8.18 30.54
CA THR A 130 -8.59 -7.94 31.82
C THR A 130 -9.10 -6.51 31.85
N ASP A 131 -10.38 -6.30 32.09
CA ASP A 131 -10.98 -4.98 32.21
C ASP A 131 -10.69 -4.34 33.60
N GLU A 132 -11.16 -3.10 33.81
CA GLU A 132 -10.98 -2.36 35.06
C GLU A 132 -11.58 -3.07 36.28
N SER A 133 -12.64 -3.83 36.09
CA SER A 133 -13.29 -4.62 37.16
C SER A 133 -12.50 -5.87 37.54
N GLY A 134 -11.45 -6.19 36.77
CA GLY A 134 -10.72 -7.45 36.91
C GLY A 134 -11.35 -8.60 36.13
N THR A 135 -12.41 -8.36 35.35
CA THR A 135 -13.07 -9.39 34.55
C THR A 135 -12.20 -9.76 33.33
N LYS A 136 -12.07 -11.08 33.11
CA LYS A 136 -11.32 -11.62 31.96
C LYS A 136 -12.22 -11.80 30.76
N HIS A 137 -11.81 -11.22 29.64
CA HIS A 137 -12.45 -11.35 28.34
C HIS A 137 -11.58 -12.22 27.44
N VAL A 138 -12.02 -13.44 27.14
CA VAL A 138 -11.28 -14.37 26.30
C VAL A 138 -11.38 -13.89 24.83
N VAL A 139 -10.23 -13.68 24.20
CA VAL A 139 -10.13 -13.21 22.82
C VAL A 139 -9.58 -14.26 21.86
N ALA A 140 -8.90 -15.28 22.37
CA ALA A 140 -8.47 -16.47 21.63
C ALA A 140 -8.24 -17.64 22.56
N THR A 141 -8.20 -18.83 22.00
CA THR A 141 -7.93 -20.07 22.77
C THR A 141 -6.88 -20.93 22.09
N ILE A 142 -6.10 -21.65 22.88
CA ILE A 142 -5.32 -22.78 22.40
C ILE A 142 -5.93 -24.03 23.03
N ARG A 143 -6.25 -25.06 22.26
CA ARG A 143 -6.78 -26.34 22.72
C ARG A 143 -6.06 -27.48 22.02
N ASN A 144 -5.33 -28.30 22.79
CA ASN A 144 -4.47 -29.37 22.27
C ASN A 144 -3.56 -28.84 21.14
N GLY A 145 -2.89 -27.71 21.39
CA GLY A 145 -2.01 -27.06 20.42
C GLY A 145 -2.74 -26.41 19.23
N LYS A 146 -4.06 -26.37 19.22
CA LYS A 146 -4.84 -25.71 18.15
C LYS A 146 -5.27 -24.33 18.62
N PHE A 147 -4.72 -23.30 17.97
CA PHE A 147 -5.11 -21.90 18.19
C PHE A 147 -6.37 -21.56 17.40
N ASN A 148 -7.24 -20.78 18.03
CA ASN A 148 -8.46 -20.26 17.43
C ASN A 148 -8.76 -18.86 18.01
N ASP A 149 -8.86 -17.85 17.13
CA ASP A 149 -9.22 -16.47 17.48
C ASP A 149 -10.74 -16.21 17.46
N GLY A 150 -11.53 -17.23 17.14
CA GLY A 150 -12.99 -17.09 17.03
C GLY A 150 -13.49 -16.57 15.69
N GLU A 151 -12.62 -16.04 14.83
CA GLU A 151 -13.04 -15.42 13.56
C GLU A 151 -12.63 -16.26 12.35
N SER A 152 -11.36 -16.36 12.05
CA SER A 152 -10.95 -16.98 10.78
C SER A 152 -9.62 -17.71 10.80
N LYS A 153 -8.79 -17.54 11.82
CA LYS A 153 -7.45 -18.12 11.87
C LYS A 153 -7.41 -19.32 12.80
N VAL A 154 -7.12 -20.47 12.21
CA VAL A 154 -6.81 -21.69 12.93
C VAL A 154 -5.39 -22.10 12.62
N LEU A 155 -4.53 -22.17 13.64
CA LEU A 155 -3.17 -22.68 13.54
C LEU A 155 -3.04 -23.93 14.40
N ASN A 156 -2.27 -24.91 13.90
CA ASN A 156 -1.95 -26.13 14.65
C ASN A 156 -0.54 -26.03 15.25
N ASN A 157 -0.27 -26.87 16.23
CA ASN A 157 1.02 -26.96 16.92
C ASN A 157 1.44 -25.65 17.63
N VAL A 158 0.48 -24.85 18.07
CA VAL A 158 0.76 -23.62 18.81
C VAL A 158 1.09 -23.93 20.25
N VAL A 159 2.27 -23.49 20.68
CA VAL A 159 2.85 -23.72 22.01
C VAL A 159 2.49 -22.62 22.98
N ASP A 160 2.55 -21.39 22.52
CA ASP A 160 2.23 -20.20 23.31
C ASP A 160 1.80 -19.06 22.40
N ALA A 161 1.09 -18.09 22.96
CA ALA A 161 0.71 -16.89 22.24
C ALA A 161 0.53 -15.71 23.20
N ILE A 162 0.80 -14.51 22.67
CA ILE A 162 0.49 -13.22 23.29
C ILE A 162 -0.46 -12.48 22.37
N GLY A 163 -1.61 -12.06 22.90
CA GLY A 163 -2.54 -11.16 22.23
C GLY A 163 -2.17 -9.71 22.46
N PHE A 164 -2.43 -8.87 21.47
CA PHE A 164 -2.32 -7.42 21.56
C PHE A 164 -3.46 -6.76 20.79
N GLU A 165 -3.79 -5.54 21.18
CA GLU A 165 -4.80 -4.71 20.50
C GLU A 165 -4.11 -3.78 19.50
N ILE A 166 -4.63 -3.71 18.28
CA ILE A 166 -4.32 -2.65 17.33
C ILE A 166 -5.48 -1.67 17.35
N ARG A 167 -5.25 -0.53 17.94
CA ARG A 167 -6.26 0.53 18.07
C ARG A 167 -6.36 1.33 16.81
N ALA A 168 -7.56 1.81 16.53
CA ALA A 168 -7.72 2.80 15.49
C ALA A 168 -6.82 4.01 15.73
N SER A 169 -6.25 4.53 14.66
CA SER A 169 -5.57 5.82 14.71
C SER A 169 -6.58 6.92 14.44
N VAL A 170 -6.62 7.88 15.32
CA VAL A 170 -7.60 8.96 15.27
C VAL A 170 -7.01 10.19 14.56
N PHE A 171 -7.80 10.82 13.71
CA PHE A 171 -7.50 12.14 13.18
C PHE A 171 -8.67 13.12 13.42
N THR A 172 -8.37 14.40 13.48
CA THR A 172 -9.31 15.49 13.73
C THR A 172 -9.32 16.46 12.55
N ALA A 173 -10.17 17.45 12.59
CA ALA A 173 -10.21 18.52 11.60
C ALA A 173 -8.85 19.21 11.38
N LYS A 174 -8.01 19.30 12.41
CA LYS A 174 -6.65 19.89 12.33
C LYS A 174 -5.68 19.08 11.47
N ASN A 175 -5.95 17.80 11.27
CA ASN A 175 -5.14 16.92 10.43
C ASN A 175 -5.46 17.06 8.95
N ILE A 176 -6.55 17.79 8.61
CA ILE A 176 -7.12 17.87 7.27
C ILE A 176 -6.85 19.25 6.68
N THR A 177 -6.30 19.27 5.49
CA THR A 177 -6.18 20.50 4.69
C THR A 177 -6.99 20.34 3.41
N VAL A 178 -7.89 21.27 3.15
CA VAL A 178 -8.70 21.31 1.94
C VAL A 178 -8.43 22.60 1.17
N SER A 179 -8.06 22.47 -0.09
CA SER A 179 -7.92 23.59 -1.02
C SER A 179 -8.98 23.50 -2.12
N ASN A 180 -9.31 24.65 -2.68
CA ASN A 180 -10.18 24.69 -3.85
C ASN A 180 -9.59 23.86 -5.00
N GLY A 181 -10.46 23.30 -5.84
CA GLY A 181 -10.05 22.81 -7.14
C GLY A 181 -9.76 23.98 -8.09
N VAL A 182 -9.10 23.68 -9.19
CA VAL A 182 -8.85 24.67 -10.27
C VAL A 182 -9.60 24.23 -11.51
N TYR A 183 -10.23 25.16 -12.22
CA TYR A 183 -10.97 24.88 -13.45
C TYR A 183 -10.12 24.10 -14.45
N ALA A 184 -10.65 22.98 -14.92
CA ALA A 184 -9.94 22.01 -15.77
C ALA A 184 -10.50 21.92 -17.19
N THR A 185 -10.90 23.07 -17.79
CA THR A 185 -11.36 23.22 -19.17
C THR A 185 -12.45 22.19 -19.55
N GLY A 186 -13.54 22.21 -18.81
CA GLY A 186 -14.71 21.37 -19.07
C GLY A 186 -14.64 19.94 -18.49
N LEU A 187 -13.59 19.63 -17.74
CA LEU A 187 -13.51 18.37 -16.97
C LEU A 187 -14.03 18.57 -15.56
N PRO A 188 -14.55 17.50 -14.92
CA PRO A 188 -14.91 17.52 -13.50
C PRO A 188 -13.72 17.91 -12.63
N VAL A 189 -13.97 18.72 -11.61
CA VAL A 189 -12.96 19.24 -10.68
C VAL A 189 -13.26 18.74 -9.27
N THR A 190 -12.24 18.29 -8.56
CA THR A 190 -12.31 17.89 -7.14
C THR A 190 -11.49 18.84 -6.28
N PRO A 191 -11.80 18.97 -4.98
CA PRO A 191 -10.93 19.67 -4.06
C PRO A 191 -9.61 18.93 -3.91
N LYS A 192 -8.55 19.65 -3.59
CA LYS A 192 -7.32 19.01 -3.15
C LYS A 192 -7.40 18.82 -1.63
N VAL A 193 -7.45 17.57 -1.21
CA VAL A 193 -7.49 17.17 0.20
C VAL A 193 -6.17 16.51 0.59
N THR A 194 -5.66 16.88 1.73
CA THR A 194 -4.50 16.21 2.35
C THR A 194 -4.82 15.95 3.81
N VAL A 195 -4.67 14.70 4.23
CA VAL A 195 -4.84 14.28 5.63
C VAL A 195 -3.48 13.82 6.14
N THR A 196 -3.01 14.38 7.27
CA THR A 196 -1.72 14.02 7.85
C THR A 196 -1.87 13.65 9.32
N VAL A 197 -1.49 12.43 9.68
CA VAL A 197 -1.56 11.91 11.05
C VAL A 197 -0.17 11.47 11.50
N ALA A 198 0.31 12.00 12.60
CA ALA A 198 1.63 11.69 13.16
C ALA A 198 2.78 11.76 12.12
N GLY A 199 2.71 12.72 11.19
CA GLY A 199 3.72 12.89 10.13
C GLY A 199 3.54 12.00 8.90
N LYS A 200 2.58 11.08 8.89
CA LYS A 200 2.20 10.26 7.72
C LYS A 200 1.08 10.95 6.96
N THR A 201 1.24 11.13 5.66
CA THR A 201 0.14 11.53 4.77
C THR A 201 -0.68 10.30 4.43
N LEU A 202 -1.99 10.38 4.69
CA LEU A 202 -2.95 9.33 4.42
C LEU A 202 -3.32 9.29 2.94
N VAL A 203 -3.79 8.13 2.47
CA VAL A 203 -4.10 7.85 1.06
C VAL A 203 -5.61 7.77 0.86
N GLU A 204 -6.13 8.59 -0.05
CA GLU A 204 -7.53 8.53 -0.47
C GLU A 204 -7.87 7.16 -1.07
N GLY A 205 -9.04 6.62 -0.73
CA GLY A 205 -9.51 5.30 -1.14
C GLY A 205 -8.91 4.14 -0.36
N VAL A 206 -7.95 4.39 0.53
CA VAL A 206 -7.34 3.39 1.43
C VAL A 206 -7.55 3.76 2.90
N ASP A 207 -7.11 4.94 3.28
CA ASP A 207 -7.13 5.42 4.66
C ASP A 207 -8.34 6.35 4.94
N TYR A 208 -8.87 6.98 3.90
CA TYR A 208 -10.09 7.81 3.94
C TYR A 208 -10.76 7.87 2.56
N LYS A 209 -12.01 8.27 2.51
CA LYS A 209 -12.75 8.59 1.28
C LYS A 209 -13.32 9.99 1.34
N LEU A 210 -13.55 10.56 0.15
CA LEU A 210 -14.19 11.86 0.00
C LEU A 210 -15.65 11.68 -0.42
N ASN A 211 -16.54 12.39 0.26
CA ASN A 211 -17.93 12.54 -0.13
C ASN A 211 -18.19 14.00 -0.45
N ILE A 212 -18.44 14.32 -1.73
CA ILE A 212 -18.59 15.68 -2.21
C ILE A 212 -20.05 15.98 -2.48
N ARG A 213 -20.54 17.10 -1.97
CA ARG A 213 -21.92 17.54 -2.11
C ARG A 213 -22.03 19.06 -2.26
N PRO A 214 -23.09 19.60 -2.89
CA PRO A 214 -23.36 21.04 -2.91
C PRO A 214 -23.69 21.55 -1.50
N GLN A 215 -23.39 22.82 -1.23
CA GLN A 215 -23.83 23.47 0.00
C GLN A 215 -25.36 23.68 0.03
N ASP A 216 -25.94 23.89 -1.13
CA ASP A 216 -27.37 24.10 -1.31
C ASP A 216 -27.94 22.93 -2.12
N SER A 217 -28.66 22.04 -1.43
CA SER A 217 -29.26 20.84 -2.03
C SER A 217 -30.32 21.15 -3.08
N ASP A 218 -30.90 22.35 -3.05
CA ASP A 218 -32.03 22.73 -3.94
C ASP A 218 -31.54 23.14 -5.34
N LYS A 219 -30.24 23.28 -5.56
CA LYS A 219 -29.69 23.67 -6.86
C LYS A 219 -29.43 22.54 -7.84
N GLY A 220 -29.85 21.32 -7.55
CA GLY A 220 -29.89 20.22 -8.50
C GLY A 220 -28.55 19.78 -9.08
N PHE A 221 -27.44 20.02 -8.40
CA PHE A 221 -26.13 19.55 -8.82
C PHE A 221 -25.94 18.07 -8.49
N THR A 222 -25.69 17.26 -9.52
CA THR A 222 -25.25 15.88 -9.36
C THR A 222 -23.73 15.85 -9.50
N TYR A 223 -23.01 15.56 -8.43
CA TYR A 223 -21.58 15.31 -8.48
C TYR A 223 -21.33 13.87 -9.01
N PRO A 224 -20.29 13.63 -9.85
CA PRO A 224 -19.24 14.53 -10.32
C PRO A 224 -19.52 15.23 -11.67
N ALA A 225 -20.61 14.89 -12.35
CA ALA A 225 -20.81 15.27 -13.77
C ALA A 225 -21.09 16.77 -14.02
N SER A 226 -21.43 17.54 -12.98
CA SER A 226 -21.85 18.93 -13.15
C SER A 226 -20.92 20.00 -12.57
N VAL A 227 -19.85 19.59 -11.90
CA VAL A 227 -18.90 20.50 -11.21
C VAL A 227 -17.72 20.79 -12.11
N ILE A 228 -17.96 21.56 -13.18
CA ILE A 228 -16.99 21.79 -14.26
C ILE A 228 -16.59 23.26 -14.46
N ASN A 229 -17.27 24.20 -13.83
CA ASN A 229 -16.98 25.64 -14.00
C ASN A 229 -16.42 26.24 -12.72
N ALA A 230 -15.56 27.26 -12.85
CA ALA A 230 -15.12 28.04 -11.71
C ALA A 230 -16.33 28.65 -10.97
N THR A 231 -16.22 28.65 -9.64
CA THR A 231 -17.28 29.12 -8.75
C THR A 231 -16.95 30.50 -8.19
N ASN A 232 -18.00 31.22 -7.80
CA ASN A 232 -17.81 32.48 -7.09
C ASN A 232 -17.82 32.16 -5.59
N GLY A 233 -16.64 31.81 -5.05
CA GLY A 233 -16.47 31.40 -3.67
C GLY A 233 -16.68 29.88 -3.45
N LYS A 234 -16.82 29.50 -2.20
CA LYS A 234 -17.03 28.10 -1.77
C LYS A 234 -18.52 27.77 -1.85
N VAL A 235 -18.87 26.82 -2.67
CA VAL A 235 -20.28 26.41 -2.92
C VAL A 235 -20.50 24.91 -2.76
N PHE A 236 -19.46 24.17 -2.42
CA PHE A 236 -19.49 22.73 -2.17
C PHE A 236 -18.98 22.40 -0.78
N TYR A 237 -19.41 21.27 -0.27
CA TYR A 237 -18.81 20.58 0.86
C TYR A 237 -18.07 19.33 0.40
N VAL A 238 -17.02 19.00 1.11
CA VAL A 238 -16.38 17.69 1.08
C VAL A 238 -16.32 17.15 2.50
N ASP A 239 -16.85 15.94 2.68
CA ASP A 239 -16.73 15.19 3.91
C ASP A 239 -15.53 14.24 3.74
N VAL A 240 -14.66 14.20 4.74
CA VAL A 240 -13.47 13.34 4.76
C VAL A 240 -13.75 12.21 5.73
N ASP A 241 -14.27 11.10 5.20
CA ASP A 241 -14.69 9.95 6.00
C ASP A 241 -13.53 8.98 6.20
N PRO A 242 -13.22 8.57 7.44
CA PRO A 242 -12.16 7.61 7.71
C PRO A 242 -12.46 6.25 7.10
N MET A 243 -11.39 5.53 6.76
CA MET A 243 -11.43 4.14 6.27
C MET A 243 -10.33 3.32 6.93
N GLY A 244 -10.40 1.99 6.75
CA GLY A 244 -9.45 1.07 7.33
C GLY A 244 -9.48 1.12 8.86
N GLY A 245 -8.31 1.26 9.46
CA GLY A 245 -8.17 1.40 10.92
C GLY A 245 -8.07 2.84 11.40
N TYR A 246 -8.58 3.82 10.65
CA TYR A 246 -8.66 5.21 11.08
C TYR A 246 -10.06 5.56 11.56
N GLU A 247 -10.14 6.49 12.51
CA GLU A 247 -11.37 7.08 13.03
C GLU A 247 -11.26 8.61 13.02
N PHE A 248 -12.39 9.29 12.94
CA PHE A 248 -12.46 10.74 13.04
C PHE A 248 -13.02 11.13 14.40
N ASP A 249 -12.33 12.07 15.07
CA ASP A 249 -12.78 12.70 16.31
C ASP A 249 -13.15 14.15 16.02
N ASP A 250 -14.34 14.56 16.39
CA ASP A 250 -14.89 15.90 16.15
C ASP A 250 -14.47 16.95 17.19
N VAL A 251 -13.58 16.61 18.11
CA VAL A 251 -13.09 17.49 19.19
C VAL A 251 -12.55 18.83 18.68
N ASP A 252 -11.96 18.87 17.50
CA ASP A 252 -11.40 20.06 16.86
C ASP A 252 -12.27 20.61 15.71
N GLY A 253 -13.49 20.12 15.55
CA GLY A 253 -14.42 20.50 14.49
C GLY A 253 -14.87 19.34 13.60
N SER A 254 -15.69 19.64 12.60
CA SER A 254 -16.27 18.64 11.70
C SER A 254 -15.26 18.15 10.67
N ASN A 255 -15.48 16.92 10.14
CA ASN A 255 -14.81 16.38 8.95
C ASN A 255 -15.31 17.00 7.63
N THR A 256 -16.20 17.98 7.70
CA THR A 256 -16.83 18.65 6.56
C THR A 256 -16.18 19.99 6.28
N PHE A 257 -15.71 20.17 5.04
CA PHE A 257 -14.99 21.38 4.63
C PHE A 257 -15.67 22.02 3.40
N ALA A 258 -15.81 23.34 3.44
CA ALA A 258 -16.32 24.07 2.30
C ALA A 258 -15.19 24.33 1.28
N TRP A 259 -15.49 24.12 0.00
CA TRP A 259 -14.56 24.35 -1.11
C TRP A 259 -15.27 24.92 -2.34
N GLY A 260 -14.48 25.39 -3.29
CA GLY A 260 -14.95 25.91 -4.58
C GLY A 260 -14.00 25.54 -5.71
N ILE A 261 -14.23 26.11 -6.88
CA ILE A 261 -13.35 25.94 -8.04
C ILE A 261 -12.79 27.31 -8.41
N ASP A 262 -11.48 27.46 -8.27
CA ASP A 262 -10.77 28.66 -8.68
C ASP A 262 -10.66 28.73 -10.20
N LYS A 263 -10.58 29.92 -10.74
CA LYS A 263 -10.28 30.13 -12.15
C LYS A 263 -8.88 29.59 -12.47
N PHE A 264 -8.75 29.01 -13.65
CA PHE A 264 -7.43 28.62 -14.14
C PHE A 264 -6.63 29.88 -14.51
N ASP A 265 -5.45 30.01 -13.94
CA ASP A 265 -4.53 31.11 -14.25
C ASP A 265 -3.66 30.75 -15.46
N PHE A 266 -3.67 31.61 -16.47
CA PHE A 266 -2.84 31.41 -17.67
C PHE A 266 -1.33 31.47 -17.40
N ALA A 267 -0.91 31.95 -16.24
CA ALA A 267 0.48 31.79 -15.79
C ALA A 267 0.92 30.31 -15.75
N ALA A 268 -0.03 29.37 -15.56
CA ALA A 268 0.19 27.93 -15.54
C ALA A 268 -0.18 27.24 -16.88
N ALA A 269 -0.57 27.98 -17.91
CA ALA A 269 -0.99 27.39 -19.19
C ALA A 269 0.21 26.92 -20.03
N ASP A 270 0.01 25.85 -20.78
CA ASP A 270 0.90 25.46 -21.86
C ASP A 270 0.57 26.26 -23.12
N ILE A 271 1.43 27.20 -23.49
CA ILE A 271 1.23 28.09 -24.64
C ILE A 271 2.26 27.77 -25.72
N THR A 272 1.77 27.44 -26.90
CA THR A 272 2.57 27.26 -28.09
C THR A 272 2.24 28.37 -29.08
N ALA A 273 3.28 29.10 -29.56
CA ALA A 273 3.14 30.14 -30.55
C ALA A 273 4.05 29.84 -31.76
N SER A 274 3.46 29.58 -32.92
CA SER A 274 4.19 29.29 -34.16
C SER A 274 3.54 30.08 -35.29
N GLY A 275 4.31 30.98 -35.94
CA GLY A 275 3.77 31.90 -36.94
C GLY A 275 2.59 32.71 -36.36
N ASP A 276 1.46 32.68 -37.05
CA ASP A 276 0.24 33.37 -36.60
C ASP A 276 -0.65 32.52 -35.68
N THR A 277 -0.29 31.27 -35.45
CA THR A 277 -1.09 30.36 -34.63
C THR A 277 -0.62 30.39 -33.16
N VAL A 278 -1.57 30.54 -32.23
CA VAL A 278 -1.36 30.41 -30.81
C VAL A 278 -2.32 29.34 -30.30
N THR A 279 -1.77 28.35 -29.63
CA THR A 279 -2.56 27.32 -28.96
C THR A 279 -2.32 27.44 -27.47
N VAL A 280 -3.39 27.53 -26.70
CA VAL A 280 -3.37 27.60 -25.21
C VAL A 280 -3.97 26.33 -24.68
N LYS A 281 -3.30 25.68 -23.74
CA LYS A 281 -3.80 24.46 -23.08
C LYS A 281 -3.79 24.61 -21.58
N ASN A 282 -4.81 24.02 -20.96
CA ASN A 282 -4.88 23.71 -19.54
C ASN A 282 -4.76 22.18 -19.41
N GLY A 283 -3.57 21.72 -19.04
CA GLY A 283 -3.24 20.30 -19.15
C GLY A 283 -3.37 19.83 -20.60
N ASN A 284 -4.14 18.76 -20.83
CA ASN A 284 -4.37 18.22 -22.17
C ASN A 284 -5.50 18.93 -22.96
N MET A 285 -6.26 19.79 -22.32
CA MET A 285 -7.43 20.43 -22.91
C MET A 285 -7.06 21.72 -23.57
N VAL A 286 -7.47 21.90 -24.84
CA VAL A 286 -7.30 23.15 -25.57
C VAL A 286 -8.33 24.15 -25.04
N VAL A 287 -7.85 25.34 -24.67
CA VAL A 287 -8.70 26.47 -24.30
C VAL A 287 -9.29 27.09 -25.56
N ASP A 288 -10.59 27.34 -25.54
CA ASP A 288 -11.28 27.99 -26.67
C ASP A 288 -10.68 29.40 -26.92
N PRO A 289 -10.31 29.73 -28.16
CA PRO A 289 -9.81 31.05 -28.48
C PRO A 289 -10.75 32.21 -28.13
N SER A 290 -12.03 31.92 -27.93
CA SER A 290 -13.00 32.90 -27.45
C SER A 290 -12.79 33.30 -25.98
N ASP A 291 -12.02 32.56 -25.18
CA ASP A 291 -11.79 32.79 -23.76
C ASP A 291 -10.54 33.61 -23.45
N TYR A 292 -9.71 33.90 -24.45
CA TYR A 292 -8.48 34.68 -24.27
C TYR A 292 -8.25 35.71 -25.35
N THR A 293 -7.33 36.62 -25.08
CA THR A 293 -6.80 37.61 -26.04
C THR A 293 -5.33 37.32 -26.29
N VAL A 294 -4.86 37.62 -27.51
CA VAL A 294 -3.47 37.44 -27.92
C VAL A 294 -2.89 38.79 -28.33
N THR A 295 -1.84 39.20 -27.65
CA THR A 295 -1.05 40.41 -28.02
C THR A 295 0.34 39.99 -28.46
N ARG A 296 0.81 40.48 -29.58
CA ARG A 296 2.13 40.15 -30.15
C ARG A 296 3.06 41.35 -30.09
N ASP A 297 4.24 41.17 -29.52
CA ASP A 297 5.35 42.10 -29.65
C ASP A 297 6.37 41.53 -30.65
N LYS A 298 6.29 42.03 -31.88
CA LYS A 298 7.21 41.62 -32.96
C LYS A 298 8.66 42.05 -32.71
N LYS A 299 8.87 43.11 -31.95
CA LYS A 299 10.22 43.61 -31.60
C LYS A 299 10.88 42.75 -30.56
N ALA A 300 10.11 42.32 -29.56
CA ALA A 300 10.58 41.43 -28.52
C ALA A 300 10.55 39.95 -28.94
N GLY A 301 9.87 39.59 -30.03
CA GLY A 301 9.64 38.19 -30.44
C GLY A 301 8.80 37.43 -29.43
N THR A 302 7.80 38.10 -28.83
CA THR A 302 6.97 37.49 -27.77
C THR A 302 5.47 37.56 -28.11
N VAL A 303 4.75 36.63 -27.52
CA VAL A 303 3.29 36.59 -27.55
C VAL A 303 2.80 36.59 -26.11
N THR A 304 1.91 37.51 -25.78
CA THR A 304 1.19 37.52 -24.51
C THR A 304 -0.22 37.00 -24.72
N VAL A 305 -0.59 35.98 -23.98
CA VAL A 305 -1.94 35.44 -23.89
C VAL A 305 -2.53 35.91 -22.55
N ALA A 306 -3.71 36.49 -22.56
CA ALA A 306 -4.40 36.95 -21.38
C ALA A 306 -5.86 36.48 -21.39
N ALA A 307 -6.37 36.09 -20.22
CA ALA A 307 -7.79 35.78 -20.08
C ALA A 307 -8.62 36.99 -20.46
N LYS A 308 -9.76 36.78 -21.17
CA LYS A 308 -10.70 37.85 -21.46
C LYS A 308 -11.22 38.49 -20.18
N GLU A 309 -11.40 39.78 -20.21
CA GLU A 309 -12.07 40.47 -19.14
C GLU A 309 -13.47 39.89 -18.90
N GLY A 310 -13.81 39.69 -17.63
CA GLY A 310 -15.06 39.07 -17.24
C GLY A 310 -15.12 37.52 -17.45
N SER A 311 -14.02 36.88 -17.87
CA SER A 311 -14.01 35.44 -18.03
C SER A 311 -14.45 34.74 -16.75
N LYS A 312 -15.38 33.77 -16.87
CA LYS A 312 -15.91 33.00 -15.77
C LYS A 312 -14.87 32.01 -15.23
N ASN A 313 -14.09 31.42 -16.13
CA ASN A 313 -13.27 30.23 -15.85
C ASN A 313 -11.76 30.49 -15.86
N TYR A 314 -11.33 31.62 -16.42
CA TYR A 314 -9.92 31.94 -16.65
C TYR A 314 -9.53 33.25 -16.01
N THR A 315 -8.26 33.36 -15.67
CA THR A 315 -7.64 34.58 -15.13
C THR A 315 -6.18 34.68 -15.57
N GLY A 316 -5.54 35.81 -15.28
CA GLY A 316 -4.12 36.00 -15.50
C GLY A 316 -3.70 36.10 -16.95
N SER A 317 -2.39 36.11 -17.16
CA SER A 317 -1.75 36.17 -18.46
C SER A 317 -0.36 35.53 -18.43
N GLN A 318 0.11 35.11 -19.60
CA GLN A 318 1.46 34.59 -19.76
C GLN A 318 2.07 35.12 -21.07
N THR A 319 3.36 35.47 -21.03
CA THR A 319 4.13 35.88 -22.22
C THR A 319 5.14 34.79 -22.56
N VAL A 320 5.10 34.35 -23.82
CA VAL A 320 6.02 33.32 -24.34
C VAL A 320 6.78 33.86 -25.56
N LYS A 321 7.97 33.33 -25.83
CA LYS A 321 8.67 33.60 -27.09
C LYS A 321 8.00 32.83 -28.23
N THR A 322 7.97 33.43 -29.42
CA THR A 322 7.27 32.87 -30.59
C THR A 322 7.86 31.56 -31.12
N ASP A 323 9.12 31.28 -30.80
CA ASP A 323 9.85 30.06 -31.24
C ASP A 323 10.11 29.05 -30.10
N ASN A 324 9.54 29.29 -28.93
CA ASN A 324 9.68 28.35 -27.82
C ASN A 324 8.68 27.19 -27.96
N VAL A 325 9.18 26.02 -28.24
CA VAL A 325 8.40 24.78 -28.11
C VAL A 325 8.21 24.50 -26.62
N SER A 326 7.05 24.84 -26.11
CA SER A 326 6.66 24.39 -24.77
C SER A 326 6.24 22.92 -24.86
N ILE A 327 6.90 22.05 -24.09
CA ILE A 327 6.50 20.66 -24.01
C ILE A 327 5.45 20.57 -22.92
N GLN A 328 4.27 20.07 -23.28
CA GLN A 328 3.19 19.87 -22.35
C GLN A 328 3.54 18.77 -21.34
N ALA A 329 3.29 19.03 -20.07
CA ALA A 329 3.39 18.00 -19.03
C ALA A 329 2.40 16.86 -19.32
N PRO A 330 2.85 15.58 -19.26
CA PRO A 330 1.95 14.45 -19.46
C PRO A 330 0.94 14.35 -18.32
N VAL A 331 -0.15 13.61 -18.57
CA VAL A 331 -1.14 13.28 -17.54
C VAL A 331 -1.24 11.77 -17.44
N ILE A 332 -1.00 11.22 -16.27
CA ILE A 332 -1.20 9.80 -15.99
C ILE A 332 -2.69 9.58 -15.76
N SER A 333 -3.28 8.71 -16.58
CA SER A 333 -4.69 8.31 -16.49
C SER A 333 -4.89 7.06 -15.60
N SER A 334 -3.92 6.14 -15.61
CA SER A 334 -3.98 4.93 -14.80
C SER A 334 -2.62 4.28 -14.59
N VAL A 335 -2.55 3.39 -13.59
CA VAL A 335 -1.46 2.43 -13.46
C VAL A 335 -2.08 1.03 -13.37
N ASN A 336 -1.78 0.18 -14.34
CA ASN A 336 -2.28 -1.18 -14.39
C ASN A 336 -1.26 -2.12 -13.74
N VAL A 337 -1.68 -2.85 -12.70
CA VAL A 337 -0.82 -3.79 -11.99
C VAL A 337 -1.27 -5.22 -12.27
N VAL A 338 -0.34 -6.04 -12.78
CA VAL A 338 -0.57 -7.48 -13.02
C VAL A 338 0.60 -8.24 -12.39
N GLY A 339 0.33 -8.93 -11.30
CA GLY A 339 1.38 -9.55 -10.51
C GLY A 339 2.38 -8.51 -9.98
N ASN A 340 3.66 -8.65 -10.33
CA ASN A 340 4.72 -7.70 -10.00
C ASN A 340 5.11 -6.76 -11.16
N LYS A 341 4.28 -6.67 -12.19
CA LYS A 341 4.45 -5.72 -13.29
C LYS A 341 3.47 -4.56 -13.10
N ALA A 342 3.98 -3.33 -13.12
CA ALA A 342 3.19 -2.10 -13.16
C ALA A 342 3.38 -1.41 -14.52
N THR A 343 2.29 -1.08 -15.19
CA THR A 343 2.28 -0.32 -16.44
C THR A 343 1.61 1.02 -16.21
N VAL A 344 2.38 2.09 -16.26
CA VAL A 344 1.88 3.48 -16.21
C VAL A 344 1.32 3.86 -17.57
N VAL A 345 0.12 4.39 -17.59
CA VAL A 345 -0.60 4.77 -18.82
C VAL A 345 -0.90 6.27 -18.80
N LEU A 346 -0.56 6.97 -19.86
CA LEU A 346 -0.92 8.38 -20.05
C LEU A 346 -2.32 8.50 -20.69
N SER A 347 -2.97 9.62 -20.44
CA SER A 347 -4.27 9.96 -21.06
C SER A 347 -4.16 10.20 -22.59
N GLY A 348 -2.96 10.44 -23.09
CA GLY A 348 -2.66 10.69 -24.50
C GLY A 348 -1.23 11.19 -24.68
N GLU A 349 -0.89 11.54 -25.91
CA GLU A 349 0.39 12.16 -26.24
C GLU A 349 0.45 13.61 -25.75
N SER A 350 1.60 14.00 -25.20
CA SER A 350 1.88 15.39 -24.84
C SER A 350 2.33 16.17 -26.09
N ASN A 351 1.78 17.35 -26.30
CA ASN A 351 2.16 18.17 -27.43
C ASN A 351 3.64 18.59 -27.36
N GLY A 352 4.37 18.45 -28.45
CA GLY A 352 5.80 18.75 -28.56
C GLY A 352 6.71 17.67 -27.95
N ALA A 353 6.16 16.57 -27.45
CA ALA A 353 6.94 15.47 -26.92
C ALA A 353 7.55 14.62 -28.04
N SER A 354 8.84 14.25 -27.85
CA SER A 354 9.50 13.19 -28.62
C SER A 354 9.53 11.88 -27.85
N GLY A 355 9.19 11.91 -26.56
CA GLY A 355 9.13 10.73 -25.70
C GLY A 355 8.95 11.11 -24.23
N TYR A 356 9.02 10.10 -23.38
CA TYR A 356 8.68 10.18 -21.96
C TYR A 356 9.75 9.45 -21.11
N ASP A 357 9.98 9.96 -19.92
CA ASP A 357 10.73 9.28 -18.86
C ASP A 357 9.77 9.06 -17.68
N TYR A 358 9.49 7.78 -17.35
CA TYR A 358 8.57 7.39 -16.30
C TYR A 358 9.31 7.05 -15.01
N VAL A 359 8.71 7.34 -13.88
CA VAL A 359 9.27 7.09 -12.56
C VAL A 359 8.20 6.47 -11.66
N ILE A 360 8.60 5.51 -10.83
CA ILE A 360 7.84 5.08 -9.68
C ILE A 360 8.65 5.34 -8.42
N SER A 361 8.01 5.82 -7.36
CA SER A 361 8.62 6.22 -6.11
C SER A 361 7.84 5.67 -4.92
N LYS A 362 8.50 5.53 -3.78
CA LYS A 362 7.85 5.24 -2.50
C LYS A 362 7.41 6.52 -1.74
N ALA A 363 7.77 7.68 -2.25
CA ALA A 363 7.37 8.98 -1.70
C ALA A 363 6.42 9.70 -2.65
N ASN A 364 5.45 10.42 -2.09
CA ASN A 364 4.50 11.25 -2.82
C ASN A 364 5.13 12.63 -3.15
N ASP A 365 6.28 12.59 -3.81
CA ASP A 365 6.98 13.78 -4.30
C ASP A 365 7.78 13.43 -5.58
N TYR A 366 8.30 14.46 -6.26
CA TYR A 366 9.04 14.28 -7.51
C TYR A 366 10.54 14.03 -7.33
N THR A 367 11.06 14.00 -6.12
CA THR A 367 12.50 14.12 -5.85
C THR A 367 13.08 12.99 -5.04
N SER A 368 12.33 12.41 -4.09
CA SER A 368 12.85 11.43 -3.14
C SER A 368 12.37 10.00 -3.39
N ASN A 369 13.05 9.04 -2.81
CA ASN A 369 12.69 7.62 -2.75
C ASN A 369 12.27 6.96 -4.07
N ARG A 370 12.91 7.35 -5.18
CA ARG A 370 12.66 6.74 -6.50
C ARG A 370 12.99 5.26 -6.46
N ALA A 371 11.98 4.42 -6.72
CA ALA A 371 12.13 2.97 -6.73
C ALA A 371 12.62 2.45 -8.09
N ALA A 372 12.13 3.03 -9.20
CA ALA A 372 12.58 2.69 -10.55
C ALA A 372 12.32 3.84 -11.54
N ILE A 373 13.08 3.86 -12.62
CA ILE A 373 12.95 4.83 -13.72
C ILE A 373 13.04 4.07 -15.05
N THR A 374 12.07 4.33 -15.93
CA THR A 374 12.09 3.86 -17.33
C THR A 374 12.20 5.07 -18.26
N LYS A 375 13.36 5.23 -18.93
CA LYS A 375 13.70 6.40 -19.74
C LYS A 375 13.52 6.16 -21.23
N ASN A 376 13.42 7.26 -21.98
CA ASN A 376 13.44 7.28 -23.46
C ASN A 376 12.31 6.48 -24.12
N GLN A 377 11.16 6.40 -23.47
CA GLN A 377 10.00 5.73 -24.06
C GLN A 377 9.32 6.65 -25.08
N VAL A 378 9.08 6.14 -26.27
CA VAL A 378 8.30 6.85 -27.31
C VAL A 378 6.80 6.55 -27.21
N LYS A 379 6.43 5.60 -26.36
CA LYS A 379 5.04 5.19 -26.12
C LYS A 379 4.45 5.97 -24.94
N THR A 380 3.14 6.16 -24.97
CA THR A 380 2.34 6.71 -23.87
C THR A 380 2.15 5.73 -22.70
N THR A 381 2.99 4.69 -22.64
CA THR A 381 3.02 3.71 -21.56
C THR A 381 4.44 3.47 -21.09
N GLY A 382 4.61 3.31 -19.76
CA GLY A 382 5.89 2.98 -19.13
C GLY A 382 5.78 1.73 -18.29
N ASP A 383 6.56 0.70 -18.64
CA ASP A 383 6.56 -0.60 -17.95
C ASP A 383 7.63 -0.66 -16.87
N PHE A 384 7.24 -1.19 -15.73
CA PHE A 384 8.11 -1.53 -14.61
C PHE A 384 7.90 -2.99 -14.25
N ASN A 385 8.94 -3.79 -14.39
CA ASN A 385 8.92 -5.22 -14.06
C ASN A 385 9.55 -5.44 -12.68
N TYR A 386 9.13 -6.51 -12.00
CA TYR A 386 9.66 -6.94 -10.70
C TYR A 386 9.48 -5.89 -9.59
N VAL A 387 8.38 -5.14 -9.64
CA VAL A 387 8.03 -4.18 -8.58
C VAL A 387 7.67 -4.97 -7.32
N GLN A 388 8.33 -4.68 -6.22
CA GLN A 388 8.07 -5.34 -4.95
C GLN A 388 6.70 -4.95 -4.39
N GLN A 389 6.16 -5.78 -3.50
CA GLN A 389 4.96 -5.43 -2.74
C GLN A 389 5.11 -4.08 -2.04
N GLY A 390 4.06 -3.25 -2.10
CA GLY A 390 4.05 -1.96 -1.43
C GLY A 390 3.18 -0.92 -2.14
N THR A 391 3.11 0.24 -1.54
CA THR A 391 2.46 1.43 -2.11
C THR A 391 3.50 2.29 -2.82
N TYR A 392 3.14 2.78 -3.99
CA TYR A 392 3.98 3.56 -4.87
C TYR A 392 3.23 4.74 -5.46
N TYR A 393 4.00 5.67 -5.99
CA TYR A 393 3.55 6.88 -6.68
C TYR A 393 4.22 6.93 -8.05
N ALA A 394 3.41 6.94 -9.10
CA ALA A 394 3.90 7.08 -10.47
C ALA A 394 3.85 8.53 -10.92
N TYR A 395 4.88 8.98 -11.61
CA TYR A 395 4.92 10.25 -12.30
C TYR A 395 5.85 10.17 -13.51
N CYS A 396 5.72 11.10 -14.45
CA CYS A 396 6.59 11.16 -15.61
C CYS A 396 6.74 12.60 -16.10
N HIS A 397 7.70 12.81 -16.98
CA HIS A 397 7.80 14.02 -17.78
C HIS A 397 7.99 13.65 -19.25
N ALA A 398 7.50 14.50 -20.11
CA ALA A 398 7.78 14.44 -21.54
C ALA A 398 9.13 15.12 -21.84
N TRP A 399 9.76 14.73 -22.91
CA TRP A 399 10.97 15.35 -23.39
C TRP A 399 10.96 15.51 -24.90
N THR A 400 11.70 16.51 -25.37
CA THR A 400 12.09 16.68 -26.78
C THR A 400 13.57 17.05 -26.82
N ARG A 401 14.10 17.29 -28.05
CA ARG A 401 15.48 17.79 -28.20
C ARG A 401 15.44 19.18 -28.78
N ASN A 402 16.29 20.05 -28.27
CA ASN A 402 16.51 21.37 -28.87
C ASN A 402 17.41 21.23 -30.11
N ALA A 403 17.68 22.35 -30.79
CA ALA A 403 18.50 22.41 -32.00
C ALA A 403 19.91 21.84 -31.81
N GLU A 404 20.47 21.91 -30.59
CA GLU A 404 21.78 21.35 -30.25
C GLU A 404 21.70 19.83 -29.88
N GLY A 405 20.52 19.23 -30.03
CA GLY A 405 20.32 17.82 -29.69
C GLY A 405 20.20 17.52 -28.20
N LYS A 406 20.26 18.52 -27.32
CA LYS A 406 20.10 18.38 -25.87
C LYS A 406 18.65 18.14 -25.50
N LYS A 407 18.40 17.18 -24.61
CA LYS A 407 17.05 16.97 -24.07
C LYS A 407 16.57 18.18 -23.28
N ILE A 408 15.38 18.63 -23.58
CA ILE A 408 14.59 19.54 -22.77
C ILE A 408 13.35 18.79 -22.27
N PHE A 409 12.89 19.13 -21.08
CA PHE A 409 11.83 18.38 -20.40
C PHE A 409 10.63 19.28 -20.14
N SER A 410 9.45 18.69 -20.15
CA SER A 410 8.23 19.30 -19.62
C SER A 410 8.29 19.43 -18.11
N GLY A 411 7.30 20.07 -17.52
CA GLY A 411 6.95 19.85 -16.12
C GLY A 411 6.62 18.37 -15.84
N TRP A 412 6.58 18.00 -14.57
CA TRP A 412 6.14 16.67 -14.14
C TRP A 412 4.63 16.50 -14.36
N SER A 413 4.20 15.26 -14.59
CA SER A 413 2.79 14.87 -14.61
C SER A 413 2.14 15.05 -13.24
N ASN A 414 0.84 14.78 -13.14
CA ASN A 414 0.22 14.44 -11.87
C ASN A 414 0.94 13.24 -11.24
N ILE A 415 0.94 13.16 -9.92
CA ILE A 415 1.36 11.98 -9.16
C ILE A 415 0.17 11.03 -9.08
N TYR A 416 0.39 9.75 -9.45
CA TYR A 416 -0.65 8.73 -9.44
C TYR A 416 -0.29 7.63 -8.43
N PRO A 417 -1.06 7.47 -7.32
CA PRO A 417 -0.82 6.43 -6.34
C PRO A 417 -1.26 5.06 -6.87
N PHE A 418 -0.51 4.00 -6.54
CA PHE A 418 -0.89 2.61 -6.82
C PHE A 418 -0.24 1.66 -5.83
N SER A 419 -0.77 0.44 -5.75
CA SER A 419 -0.26 -0.59 -4.86
C SER A 419 0.03 -1.88 -5.62
N VAL A 420 1.08 -2.56 -5.22
CA VAL A 420 1.44 -3.90 -5.69
C VAL A 420 1.21 -4.87 -4.54
N SER A 421 0.31 -5.82 -4.74
CA SER A 421 -0.01 -6.85 -3.75
C SER A 421 1.09 -7.91 -3.68
N ALA A 422 1.14 -8.64 -2.57
CA ALA A 422 1.98 -9.81 -2.47
C ALA A 422 1.60 -10.83 -3.56
N ILE A 423 2.61 -11.36 -4.24
CA ILE A 423 2.41 -12.51 -5.12
C ILE A 423 2.60 -13.75 -4.27
N THR A 424 1.53 -14.52 -4.10
CA THR A 424 1.66 -15.87 -3.57
C THR A 424 2.13 -16.75 -4.72
N PRO A 425 3.35 -17.27 -4.69
CA PRO A 425 3.80 -18.22 -5.72
C PRO A 425 2.85 -19.41 -5.73
N ALA A 426 2.51 -19.90 -6.91
CA ALA A 426 1.83 -21.17 -7.02
C ALA A 426 2.69 -22.25 -6.36
N GLN A 427 2.04 -23.13 -5.60
CA GLN A 427 2.74 -24.26 -4.98
C GLN A 427 3.49 -25.04 -6.07
N PRO A 428 4.79 -25.24 -5.94
CA PRO A 428 5.53 -25.98 -6.95
C PRO A 428 4.99 -27.41 -7.02
N VAL A 429 4.71 -27.87 -8.23
CA VAL A 429 4.30 -29.25 -8.47
C VAL A 429 5.52 -29.99 -9.00
N ILE A 430 5.97 -30.98 -8.25
CA ILE A 430 7.02 -31.89 -8.73
C ILE A 430 6.35 -32.85 -9.72
N THR A 431 6.58 -32.63 -11.00
CA THR A 431 6.00 -33.46 -12.07
C THR A 431 6.78 -34.74 -12.32
N SER A 432 8.05 -34.80 -11.98
CA SER A 432 8.86 -36.01 -12.02
C SER A 432 10.08 -35.89 -11.11
N VAL A 433 10.52 -37.01 -10.59
CA VAL A 433 11.79 -37.12 -9.86
C VAL A 433 12.57 -38.23 -10.56
N LYS A 434 13.79 -37.94 -11.00
CA LYS A 434 14.70 -38.94 -11.62
C LYS A 434 15.90 -39.12 -10.73
N ALA A 435 16.23 -40.36 -10.43
CA ALA A 435 17.45 -40.73 -9.71
C ALA A 435 18.50 -41.24 -10.69
N LYS A 436 19.74 -40.77 -10.59
CA LYS A 436 20.89 -41.29 -11.30
C LYS A 436 22.05 -41.47 -10.32
N GLY A 437 22.26 -42.67 -9.88
CA GLY A 437 23.18 -42.97 -8.79
C GLY A 437 22.70 -42.36 -7.46
N SER A 438 23.55 -41.61 -6.78
CA SER A 438 23.22 -40.90 -5.53
C SER A 438 22.66 -39.49 -5.74
N THR A 439 22.45 -39.05 -7.00
CA THR A 439 21.92 -37.72 -7.32
C THR A 439 20.46 -37.78 -7.72
N VAL A 440 19.62 -36.94 -7.13
CA VAL A 440 18.22 -36.74 -7.47
C VAL A 440 18.06 -35.37 -8.14
N THR A 441 17.47 -35.32 -9.32
CA THR A 441 17.20 -34.10 -10.10
C THR A 441 15.71 -33.94 -10.35
#